data_ea05da6d9fc1a5d2f785d676a5d9eac9
#
_entry.id   ea05da6d9fc1a5d2f785d676a5d9eac9
#
_cell.length_a   1.000
_cell.length_b   1.000
_cell.length_c   1.000
_cell.angle_alpha   90.00
_cell.angle_beta   90.00
_cell.angle_gamma   90.00
#
_symmetry.space_group_name_H-M   'P 1'
#
loop_
_entity.id
_entity.type
_entity.pdbx_description
1 polymer ?
#
loop_
_entity_poly.entity_id
_entity_poly.type
_entity_poly.pdbx_seq_one_letter_code
_entity_poly.pdbx_strand_id
1 'polypeptide(L)'
;MISRVFSTLPNRASKSATAAYFTYKSWLQNGWRGCHSNQASVTMSDISVHILPALSDNYMYLIICNQTKEAAIVDPVKPDTVIEAVNKEGVNLKSVLTTHHHWDHAGGNEQLLSLFGKPLTVYGGDDRIGGLNKKVKHDDEFTIGNLKVKCIFTPCHTTGHICYYIQSPAGDQKMVFTGDTLFLGGCGRFFEGTADQMYSALIEKLSKLPDDTQVFCGHEYSLGNLKYGNHVEPDNQDILAKIEWSKTKRDANEPTVPSTIAEEKLINPFMRVNCESVQKFANAVGHPIETMTYIRRIKDNFK
;
A
#
# COMPACT_ATOMS: atom_id res chain seq x y z
N MET A 1 -14.09 -28.82 4.66
CA MET A 1 -15.41 -28.96 3.99
C MET A 1 -16.02 -27.61 3.54
N ILE A 2 -15.30 -26.49 3.64
CA ILE A 2 -15.79 -25.13 3.29
C ILE A 2 -15.33 -24.67 1.89
N SER A 3 -14.30 -25.29 1.29
CA SER A 3 -13.73 -24.89 -0.01
C SER A 3 -14.56 -25.24 -1.25
N ARG A 4 -15.62 -26.04 -1.13
CA ARG A 4 -16.46 -26.47 -2.26
C ARG A 4 -17.76 -25.67 -2.46
N VAL A 5 -18.09 -24.75 -1.54
CA VAL A 5 -19.37 -24.01 -1.61
C VAL A 5 -19.30 -22.77 -2.49
N PHE A 6 -18.07 -22.26 -2.80
CA PHE A 6 -17.92 -20.98 -3.46
C PHE A 6 -17.85 -21.01 -5.00
N SER A 7 -17.82 -22.20 -5.63
CA SER A 7 -17.69 -22.30 -7.09
C SER A 7 -19.00 -22.17 -7.89
N THR A 8 -20.14 -22.00 -7.23
CA THR A 8 -21.45 -21.98 -7.90
C THR A 8 -22.33 -20.76 -7.60
N LEU A 9 -21.82 -19.74 -6.89
CA LEU A 9 -22.59 -18.52 -6.61
C LEU A 9 -22.40 -17.47 -7.71
N PRO A 10 -23.46 -16.74 -8.11
CA PRO A 10 -23.36 -15.66 -9.08
C PRO A 10 -22.45 -14.54 -8.55
N ASN A 11 -21.70 -13.87 -9.44
CA ASN A 11 -20.62 -12.90 -9.15
C ASN A 11 -20.94 -11.84 -8.09
N ARG A 12 -22.20 -11.42 -7.92
CA ARG A 12 -22.61 -10.47 -6.87
C ARG A 12 -22.67 -11.10 -5.47
N ALA A 13 -23.10 -12.35 -5.37
CA ALA A 13 -23.17 -13.06 -4.09
C ALA A 13 -21.78 -13.48 -3.58
N SER A 14 -20.81 -13.75 -4.47
CA SER A 14 -19.45 -14.10 -4.10
C SER A 14 -18.67 -12.91 -3.50
N LYS A 15 -18.85 -11.68 -4.03
CA LYS A 15 -18.23 -10.46 -3.49
C LYS A 15 -18.69 -10.17 -2.06
N SER A 16 -20.01 -10.29 -1.79
CA SER A 16 -20.57 -10.11 -0.44
C SER A 16 -20.13 -11.21 0.54
N ALA A 17 -20.09 -12.46 0.09
CA ALA A 17 -19.64 -13.59 0.92
C ALA A 17 -18.13 -13.51 1.24
N THR A 18 -17.31 -13.04 0.30
CA THR A 18 -15.88 -12.83 0.50
C THR A 18 -15.63 -11.70 1.51
N ALA A 19 -16.30 -10.58 1.37
CA ALA A 19 -16.23 -9.48 2.33
C ALA A 19 -16.67 -9.93 3.74
N ALA A 20 -17.77 -10.68 3.84
CA ALA A 20 -18.23 -11.25 5.11
C ALA A 20 -17.24 -12.25 5.71
N TYR A 21 -16.60 -13.09 4.88
CA TYR A 21 -15.57 -14.04 5.33
C TYR A 21 -14.34 -13.33 5.90
N PHE A 22 -13.84 -12.30 5.23
CA PHE A 22 -12.66 -11.55 5.72
C PHE A 22 -13.00 -10.72 6.96
N THR A 23 -14.18 -10.12 7.02
CA THR A 23 -14.67 -9.46 8.25
C THR A 23 -14.80 -10.46 9.40
N TYR A 24 -15.33 -11.66 9.15
CA TYR A 24 -15.43 -12.74 10.13
C TYR A 24 -14.06 -13.26 10.56
N LYS A 25 -13.12 -13.42 9.61
CA LYS A 25 -11.74 -13.85 9.90
C LYS A 25 -10.99 -12.80 10.72
N SER A 26 -11.16 -11.52 10.40
CA SER A 26 -10.63 -10.40 11.19
C SER A 26 -11.23 -10.40 12.61
N TRP A 27 -12.53 -10.63 12.71
CA TRP A 27 -13.23 -10.75 14.00
C TRP A 27 -12.74 -11.93 14.85
N LEU A 28 -12.46 -13.09 14.23
CA LEU A 28 -11.90 -14.26 14.92
C LEU A 28 -10.45 -14.05 15.39
N GLN A 29 -9.66 -13.26 14.64
CA GLN A 29 -8.24 -12.99 14.94
C GLN A 29 -8.06 -11.88 15.96
N ASN A 30 -8.91 -10.84 15.95
CA ASN A 30 -8.73 -9.62 16.72
C ASN A 30 -9.77 -9.44 17.85
N GLY A 31 -10.77 -10.32 17.94
CA GLY A 31 -11.88 -10.19 18.89
C GLY A 31 -12.70 -8.92 18.63
N TRP A 32 -13.37 -8.40 19.67
CA TRP A 32 -14.15 -7.14 19.68
C TRP A 32 -13.24 -5.88 19.72
N ARG A 33 -11.96 -6.00 19.43
CA ARG A 33 -11.09 -4.83 19.30
C ARG A 33 -11.37 -4.22 17.93
N GLY A 34 -11.60 -2.92 17.91
CA GLY A 34 -11.83 -2.13 16.70
C GLY A 34 -10.73 -2.29 15.64
N CYS A 35 -10.61 -1.36 14.71
CA CYS A 35 -9.58 -1.37 13.68
C CYS A 35 -8.17 -1.68 14.25
N HIS A 36 -7.31 -2.35 13.45
CA HIS A 36 -5.96 -2.79 13.86
C HIS A 36 -5.03 -1.67 14.34
N SER A 37 -5.33 -0.41 14.02
CA SER A 37 -4.60 0.78 14.44
C SER A 37 -5.55 1.92 14.77
N ASN A 38 -5.08 2.87 15.56
CA ASN A 38 -5.74 4.17 15.68
C ASN A 38 -5.58 4.95 14.37
N GLN A 39 -6.54 5.84 14.05
CA GLN A 39 -6.34 6.81 12.99
C GLN A 39 -5.19 7.76 13.37
N ALA A 40 -4.39 8.11 12.39
CA ALA A 40 -3.27 9.04 12.54
C ALA A 40 -3.21 10.01 11.36
N SER A 41 -2.42 11.06 11.46
CA SER A 41 -2.19 11.99 10.36
C SER A 41 -0.74 12.42 10.27
N VAL A 42 -0.30 12.66 9.05
CA VAL A 42 0.96 13.36 8.74
C VAL A 42 0.56 14.68 8.11
N THR A 43 0.92 15.79 8.77
CA THR A 43 0.57 17.14 8.30
C THR A 43 1.85 17.92 8.02
N MET A 44 1.95 18.42 6.81
CA MET A 44 2.99 19.35 6.32
C MET A 44 2.34 20.65 5.89
N SER A 45 3.12 21.62 5.38
CA SER A 45 2.57 22.93 4.97
C SER A 45 1.53 22.80 3.86
N ASP A 46 1.81 22.03 2.82
CA ASP A 46 0.96 21.93 1.62
C ASP A 46 0.10 20.67 1.56
N ILE A 47 0.55 19.59 2.22
CA ILE A 47 -0.07 18.27 2.15
C ILE A 47 -0.41 17.76 3.55
N SER A 48 -1.63 17.28 3.74
CA SER A 48 -1.99 16.46 4.89
C SER A 48 -2.43 15.07 4.41
N VAL A 49 -2.00 14.03 5.11
CA VAL A 49 -2.42 12.63 4.88
C VAL A 49 -3.03 12.08 6.14
N HIS A 50 -4.30 11.71 6.10
CA HIS A 50 -4.96 10.98 7.17
C HIS A 50 -4.86 9.48 6.87
N ILE A 51 -4.26 8.75 7.80
CA ILE A 51 -4.12 7.30 7.78
C ILE A 51 -5.39 6.71 8.37
N LEU A 52 -6.18 6.03 7.54
CA LEU A 52 -7.47 5.46 7.90
C LEU A 52 -7.35 3.92 7.88
N PRO A 53 -7.11 3.29 9.04
CA PRO A 53 -7.06 1.84 9.12
C PRO A 53 -8.39 1.20 8.73
N ALA A 54 -8.32 0.06 8.03
CA ALA A 54 -9.47 -0.69 7.57
C ALA A 54 -9.22 -2.20 7.66
N LEU A 55 -10.28 -2.99 7.70
CA LEU A 55 -10.24 -4.45 7.76
C LEU A 55 -9.32 -4.97 8.90
N SER A 56 -8.55 -6.05 8.64
CA SER A 56 -7.62 -6.65 9.61
C SER A 56 -6.27 -5.95 9.67
N ASP A 57 -5.83 -5.35 8.56
CA ASP A 57 -4.47 -4.81 8.40
C ASP A 57 -4.33 -3.78 7.27
N ASN A 58 -5.42 -3.45 6.54
CA ASN A 58 -5.39 -2.50 5.42
C ASN A 58 -5.29 -1.04 5.88
N TYR A 59 -4.66 -0.23 5.05
CA TYR A 59 -4.65 1.22 5.16
C TYR A 59 -5.34 1.87 3.96
N MET A 60 -6.20 2.85 4.25
CA MET A 60 -6.71 3.83 3.30
C MET A 60 -6.08 5.18 3.62
N TYR A 61 -5.90 6.06 2.63
CA TYR A 61 -5.26 7.36 2.86
C TYR A 61 -6.06 8.50 2.27
N LEU A 62 -6.57 9.40 3.13
CA LEU A 62 -7.18 10.65 2.68
C LEU A 62 -6.08 11.72 2.54
N ILE A 63 -5.80 12.12 1.31
CA ILE A 63 -4.80 13.11 0.93
C ILE A 63 -5.49 14.43 0.73
N ILE A 64 -5.00 15.49 1.36
CA ILE A 64 -5.59 16.82 1.32
C ILE A 64 -4.57 17.84 0.83
N CYS A 65 -4.93 18.59 -0.20
CA CYS A 65 -4.24 19.84 -0.53
C CYS A 65 -4.67 20.91 0.48
N ASN A 66 -3.74 21.33 1.36
CA ASN A 66 -4.06 22.24 2.46
C ASN A 66 -4.54 23.62 2.00
N GLN A 67 -4.07 24.08 0.84
CA GLN A 67 -4.42 25.40 0.26
C GLN A 67 -5.82 25.39 -0.35
N THR A 68 -6.16 24.37 -1.15
CA THR A 68 -7.43 24.35 -1.90
C THR A 68 -8.54 23.59 -1.20
N LYS A 69 -8.20 22.79 -0.19
CA LYS A 69 -9.09 21.81 0.48
C LYS A 69 -9.64 20.75 -0.49
N GLU A 70 -9.08 20.62 -1.68
CA GLU A 70 -9.34 19.47 -2.53
C GLU A 70 -8.62 18.24 -1.99
N ALA A 71 -9.29 17.08 -2.09
CA ALA A 71 -8.81 15.84 -1.53
C ALA A 71 -8.95 14.65 -2.50
N ALA A 72 -8.10 13.65 -2.28
CA ALA A 72 -8.22 12.32 -2.88
C ALA A 72 -8.17 11.25 -1.81
N ILE A 73 -8.78 10.11 -2.08
CA ILE A 73 -8.72 8.92 -1.23
C ILE A 73 -8.01 7.78 -1.96
N VAL A 74 -7.07 7.11 -1.29
CA VAL A 74 -6.39 5.92 -1.81
C VAL A 74 -7.07 4.68 -1.25
N ASP A 75 -7.40 3.73 -2.15
CA ASP A 75 -7.91 2.38 -1.85
C ASP A 75 -9.08 2.34 -0.84
N PRO A 76 -10.23 2.97 -1.13
CA PRO A 76 -11.31 3.21 -0.16
C PRO A 76 -12.19 1.98 0.08
N VAL A 77 -11.63 0.89 0.64
CA VAL A 77 -12.36 -0.35 0.91
C VAL A 77 -13.48 -0.20 1.96
N LYS A 78 -13.43 0.85 2.80
CA LYS A 78 -14.44 1.19 3.82
C LYS A 78 -15.02 2.58 3.56
N PRO A 79 -16.02 2.71 2.67
CA PRO A 79 -16.60 4.00 2.27
C PRO A 79 -17.14 4.84 3.42
N ASP A 80 -17.78 4.22 4.41
CA ASP A 80 -18.34 4.95 5.55
C ASP A 80 -17.24 5.71 6.33
N THR A 81 -16.12 5.04 6.61
CA THR A 81 -14.95 5.64 7.27
C THR A 81 -14.38 6.80 6.45
N VAL A 82 -14.38 6.67 5.11
CA VAL A 82 -13.93 7.75 4.21
C VAL A 82 -14.85 8.96 4.30
N ILE A 83 -16.17 8.75 4.24
CA ILE A 83 -17.17 9.83 4.32
C ILE A 83 -17.09 10.55 5.67
N GLU A 84 -16.93 9.81 6.76
CA GLU A 84 -16.73 10.37 8.08
C GLU A 84 -15.48 11.26 8.14
N ALA A 85 -14.34 10.80 7.61
CA ALA A 85 -13.11 11.55 7.56
C ALA A 85 -13.23 12.82 6.69
N VAL A 86 -13.81 12.69 5.49
CA VAL A 86 -14.07 13.85 4.58
C VAL A 86 -14.93 14.91 5.24
N ASN A 87 -16.00 14.51 5.93
CA ASN A 87 -16.90 15.44 6.63
C ASN A 87 -16.21 16.09 7.83
N LYS A 88 -15.46 15.32 8.62
CA LYS A 88 -14.72 15.81 9.78
C LYS A 88 -13.68 16.87 9.39
N GLU A 89 -12.95 16.61 8.31
CA GLU A 89 -11.91 17.54 7.82
C GLU A 89 -12.48 18.71 6.98
N GLY A 90 -13.78 18.65 6.61
CA GLY A 90 -14.45 19.69 5.83
C GLY A 90 -13.84 19.89 4.43
N VAL A 91 -13.38 18.80 3.81
CA VAL A 91 -12.65 18.83 2.53
C VAL A 91 -13.53 18.44 1.34
N ASN A 92 -13.10 18.82 0.16
CA ASN A 92 -13.77 18.54 -1.10
C ASN A 92 -13.13 17.32 -1.78
N LEU A 93 -13.65 16.13 -1.49
CA LEU A 93 -13.19 14.90 -2.15
C LEU A 93 -13.54 14.95 -3.65
N LYS A 94 -12.51 14.79 -4.51
CA LYS A 94 -12.61 14.84 -5.96
C LYS A 94 -12.22 13.53 -6.63
N SER A 95 -11.31 12.79 -6.01
CA SER A 95 -10.64 11.66 -6.65
C SER A 95 -10.53 10.45 -5.75
N VAL A 96 -10.63 9.30 -6.39
CA VAL A 96 -10.26 7.99 -5.83
C VAL A 96 -9.03 7.51 -6.59
N LEU A 97 -7.97 7.16 -5.88
CA LEU A 97 -6.72 6.62 -6.43
C LEU A 97 -6.66 5.14 -6.06
N THR A 98 -6.96 4.27 -7.01
CA THR A 98 -6.93 2.82 -6.76
C THR A 98 -5.60 2.25 -7.22
N THR A 99 -4.85 1.64 -6.29
CA THR A 99 -3.52 1.09 -6.61
C THR A 99 -3.64 -0.17 -7.47
N HIS A 100 -4.59 -1.05 -7.15
CA HIS A 100 -4.83 -2.29 -7.89
C HIS A 100 -6.25 -2.83 -7.63
N HIS A 101 -6.64 -3.88 -8.36
CA HIS A 101 -8.03 -4.35 -8.40
C HIS A 101 -8.46 -5.27 -7.26
N HIS A 102 -7.57 -5.70 -6.36
CA HIS A 102 -7.96 -6.58 -5.26
C HIS A 102 -9.08 -5.94 -4.43
N TRP A 103 -10.00 -6.78 -3.95
CA TRP A 103 -11.23 -6.31 -3.33
C TRP A 103 -10.99 -5.50 -2.03
N ASP A 104 -9.93 -5.82 -1.29
CA ASP A 104 -9.53 -5.14 -0.06
C ASP A 104 -8.85 -3.78 -0.30
N HIS A 105 -8.73 -3.37 -1.56
CA HIS A 105 -8.33 -2.03 -2.01
C HIS A 105 -9.46 -1.37 -2.82
N ALA A 106 -9.90 -2.02 -3.89
CA ALA A 106 -10.90 -1.48 -4.84
C ALA A 106 -12.37 -1.77 -4.46
N GLY A 107 -12.62 -2.70 -3.52
CA GLY A 107 -13.96 -3.23 -3.26
C GLY A 107 -14.97 -2.22 -2.75
N GLY A 108 -14.54 -1.09 -2.22
CA GLY A 108 -15.41 -0.01 -1.76
C GLY A 108 -15.69 1.09 -2.79
N ASN A 109 -15.02 1.10 -3.96
CA ASN A 109 -15.14 2.19 -4.94
C ASN A 109 -16.59 2.44 -5.38
N GLU A 110 -17.30 1.41 -5.84
CA GLU A 110 -18.68 1.55 -6.33
C GLU A 110 -19.64 2.01 -5.22
N GLN A 111 -19.45 1.50 -4.00
CA GLN A 111 -20.23 1.94 -2.85
C GLN A 111 -19.92 3.39 -2.49
N LEU A 112 -18.66 3.81 -2.51
CA LEU A 112 -18.28 5.20 -2.25
C LEU A 112 -18.92 6.14 -3.28
N LEU A 113 -18.85 5.82 -4.57
CA LEU A 113 -19.49 6.58 -5.64
C LEU A 113 -20.99 6.76 -5.40
N SER A 114 -21.67 5.68 -4.97
CA SER A 114 -23.11 5.70 -4.68
C SER A 114 -23.45 6.56 -3.46
N LEU A 115 -22.70 6.42 -2.37
CA LEU A 115 -22.99 7.08 -1.10
C LEU A 115 -22.57 8.55 -1.09
N PHE A 116 -21.50 8.91 -1.79
CA PHE A 116 -20.96 10.28 -1.76
C PHE A 116 -21.86 11.29 -2.47
N GLY A 117 -22.66 10.85 -3.46
CA GLY A 117 -23.67 11.67 -4.13
C GLY A 117 -23.15 12.81 -5.00
N LYS A 118 -21.83 12.91 -5.20
CA LYS A 118 -21.17 13.86 -6.10
C LYS A 118 -20.23 13.10 -7.04
N PRO A 119 -19.99 13.61 -8.27
CA PRO A 119 -19.04 12.98 -9.19
C PRO A 119 -17.64 12.88 -8.59
N LEU A 120 -17.06 11.68 -8.65
CA LEU A 120 -15.67 11.40 -8.31
C LEU A 120 -14.94 10.84 -9.53
N THR A 121 -13.67 11.23 -9.72
CA THR A 121 -12.80 10.60 -10.71
C THR A 121 -12.07 9.42 -10.06
N VAL A 122 -12.32 8.21 -10.56
CA VAL A 122 -11.66 6.99 -10.10
C VAL A 122 -10.51 6.65 -11.03
N TYR A 123 -9.30 6.86 -10.55
CA TYR A 123 -8.06 6.53 -11.25
C TYR A 123 -7.61 5.10 -10.93
N GLY A 124 -7.00 4.44 -11.90
CA GLY A 124 -6.39 3.11 -11.74
C GLY A 124 -5.79 2.59 -13.04
N GLY A 125 -4.93 1.57 -12.96
CA GLY A 125 -4.22 0.98 -14.11
C GLY A 125 -4.90 -0.26 -14.70
N ASP A 126 -6.04 -0.69 -14.17
CA ASP A 126 -6.64 -1.99 -14.49
C ASP A 126 -8.15 -1.89 -14.69
N ASP A 127 -8.64 -2.43 -15.80
CA ASP A 127 -10.08 -2.43 -16.12
C ASP A 127 -10.93 -3.29 -15.16
N ARG A 128 -10.28 -4.14 -14.34
CA ARG A 128 -10.93 -4.92 -13.27
C ARG A 128 -11.33 -4.09 -12.06
N ILE A 129 -10.87 -2.85 -11.95
CA ILE A 129 -11.20 -1.93 -10.86
C ILE A 129 -12.67 -1.50 -10.96
N GLY A 130 -13.47 -1.79 -9.93
CA GLY A 130 -14.87 -1.35 -9.87
C GLY A 130 -14.97 0.17 -9.82
N GLY A 131 -15.88 0.75 -10.63
CA GLY A 131 -16.09 2.19 -10.70
C GLY A 131 -15.01 2.98 -11.43
N LEU A 132 -14.01 2.32 -12.06
CA LEU A 132 -12.96 2.98 -12.84
C LEU A 132 -13.56 3.85 -13.93
N ASN A 133 -13.19 5.13 -13.98
CA ASN A 133 -13.62 6.04 -15.04
C ASN A 133 -12.46 6.85 -15.65
N LYS A 134 -11.25 6.71 -15.10
CA LYS A 134 -10.02 7.31 -15.64
C LYS A 134 -8.86 6.30 -15.55
N LYS A 135 -8.65 5.54 -16.61
CA LYS A 135 -7.50 4.64 -16.70
C LYS A 135 -6.21 5.44 -16.87
N VAL A 136 -5.17 5.04 -16.08
CA VAL A 136 -3.85 5.68 -16.11
C VAL A 136 -2.76 4.65 -16.40
N LYS A 137 -1.62 5.13 -16.90
CA LYS A 137 -0.41 4.37 -17.23
C LYS A 137 0.83 5.03 -16.62
N HIS A 138 1.99 4.44 -16.86
CA HIS A 138 3.27 5.00 -16.41
C HIS A 138 3.48 6.41 -16.93
N ASP A 139 3.97 7.28 -16.05
CA ASP A 139 4.26 8.69 -16.28
C ASP A 139 3.03 9.58 -16.58
N ASP A 140 1.80 9.05 -16.52
CA ASP A 140 0.64 9.92 -16.54
C ASP A 140 0.64 10.85 -15.31
N GLU A 141 0.29 12.13 -15.54
CA GLU A 141 0.25 13.14 -14.50
C GLU A 141 -1.12 13.81 -14.40
N PHE A 142 -1.51 14.19 -13.19
CA PHE A 142 -2.69 14.98 -12.88
C PHE A 142 -2.49 15.72 -11.56
N THR A 143 -3.51 16.45 -11.09
CA THR A 143 -3.40 17.22 -9.84
C THR A 143 -4.51 16.91 -8.85
N ILE A 144 -4.23 17.11 -7.56
CA ILE A 144 -5.18 17.17 -6.45
C ILE A 144 -5.03 18.58 -5.88
N GLY A 145 -5.96 19.50 -6.24
CA GLY A 145 -5.72 20.91 -6.02
C GLY A 145 -4.41 21.36 -6.67
N ASN A 146 -3.48 21.87 -5.87
CA ASN A 146 -2.16 22.29 -6.34
C ASN A 146 -1.08 21.20 -6.27
N LEU A 147 -1.41 20.04 -5.72
CA LEU A 147 -0.47 18.93 -5.60
C LEU A 147 -0.29 18.22 -6.95
N LYS A 148 0.95 17.93 -7.31
CA LYS A 148 1.27 17.17 -8.54
C LYS A 148 1.25 15.67 -8.22
N VAL A 149 0.54 14.90 -9.02
CA VAL A 149 0.49 13.44 -8.93
C VAL A 149 1.10 12.84 -10.19
N LYS A 150 2.05 11.93 -10.01
CA LYS A 150 2.65 11.13 -11.08
C LYS A 150 2.36 9.65 -10.86
N CYS A 151 1.87 8.98 -11.90
CA CYS A 151 1.60 7.55 -11.88
C CYS A 151 2.86 6.74 -12.18
N ILE A 152 3.17 5.77 -11.34
CA ILE A 152 4.29 4.85 -11.52
C ILE A 152 3.73 3.44 -11.72
N PHE A 153 3.79 2.91 -12.94
CA PHE A 153 3.32 1.56 -13.25
C PHE A 153 4.27 0.51 -12.69
N THR A 154 3.75 -0.37 -11.83
CA THR A 154 4.51 -1.38 -11.08
C THR A 154 3.87 -2.76 -11.18
N PRO A 155 3.76 -3.34 -12.40
CA PRO A 155 3.13 -4.64 -12.60
C PRO A 155 3.98 -5.74 -11.94
N CYS A 156 3.37 -6.55 -11.09
CA CYS A 156 3.90 -7.78 -10.51
C CYS A 156 2.90 -8.40 -9.53
N HIS A 157 2.58 -7.69 -8.42
CA HIS A 157 1.56 -8.15 -7.48
C HIS A 157 0.23 -8.35 -8.21
N THR A 158 -0.16 -7.36 -9.03
CA THR A 158 -1.13 -7.49 -10.10
C THR A 158 -0.59 -6.90 -11.40
N THR A 159 -1.12 -7.32 -12.55
CA THR A 159 -0.68 -6.83 -13.87
C THR A 159 -0.94 -5.34 -14.10
N GLY A 160 -1.96 -4.77 -13.43
CA GLY A 160 -2.35 -3.37 -13.57
C GLY A 160 -2.01 -2.48 -12.37
N HIS A 161 -1.06 -2.89 -11.50
CA HIS A 161 -0.72 -2.12 -10.31
C HIS A 161 -0.09 -0.76 -10.63
N ILE A 162 -0.57 0.30 -9.95
CA ILE A 162 -0.07 1.68 -10.03
C ILE A 162 0.31 2.17 -8.63
N CYS A 163 1.50 2.76 -8.49
CA CYS A 163 1.87 3.59 -7.36
C CYS A 163 1.63 5.07 -7.71
N TYR A 164 1.19 5.87 -6.75
CA TYR A 164 0.95 7.29 -6.94
C TYR A 164 2.00 8.11 -6.19
N TYR A 165 2.86 8.80 -6.92
CA TYR A 165 3.87 9.71 -6.37
C TYR A 165 3.31 11.13 -6.36
N ILE A 166 3.29 11.77 -5.18
CA ILE A 166 2.67 13.07 -4.95
C ILE A 166 3.70 14.05 -4.43
N GLN A 167 3.68 15.25 -4.97
CA GLN A 167 4.58 16.33 -4.59
C GLN A 167 3.79 17.62 -4.32
N SER A 168 4.30 18.42 -3.36
CA SER A 168 3.91 19.82 -3.20
C SER A 168 4.27 20.64 -4.45
N PRO A 169 3.68 21.83 -4.65
CA PRO A 169 4.03 22.70 -5.77
C PRO A 169 5.52 23.04 -5.85
N ALA A 170 6.18 23.24 -4.70
CA ALA A 170 7.62 23.51 -4.59
C ALA A 170 8.49 22.24 -4.74
N GLY A 171 7.90 21.05 -4.60
CA GLY A 171 8.61 19.78 -4.69
C GLY A 171 9.42 19.40 -3.45
N ASP A 172 9.24 20.09 -2.35
CA ASP A 172 9.91 19.86 -1.06
C ASP A 172 9.22 18.80 -0.19
N GLN A 173 7.90 18.62 -0.36
CA GLN A 173 7.12 17.57 0.28
C GLN A 173 6.81 16.47 -0.73
N LYS A 174 7.19 15.24 -0.42
CA LYS A 174 7.13 14.10 -1.35
C LYS A 174 6.58 12.88 -0.66
N MET A 175 5.63 12.23 -1.31
CA MET A 175 4.95 11.03 -0.81
C MET A 175 4.74 10.05 -1.95
N VAL A 176 4.78 8.75 -1.65
CA VAL A 176 4.39 7.70 -2.60
C VAL A 176 3.46 6.71 -1.93
N PHE A 177 2.33 6.45 -2.58
CA PHE A 177 1.33 5.47 -2.15
C PHE A 177 1.55 4.21 -2.98
N THR A 178 2.04 3.16 -2.33
CA THR A 178 2.63 2.00 -3.00
C THR A 178 1.74 0.77 -3.04
N GLY A 179 0.54 0.84 -2.43
CA GLY A 179 -0.35 -0.33 -2.35
C GLY A 179 0.43 -1.57 -1.93
N ASP A 180 0.33 -2.62 -2.73
CA ASP A 180 0.95 -3.91 -2.48
C ASP A 180 2.22 -4.17 -3.30
N THR A 181 2.86 -3.12 -3.84
CA THR A 181 4.18 -3.24 -4.45
C THR A 181 5.28 -3.18 -3.40
N LEU A 182 5.35 -2.10 -2.63
CA LEU A 182 6.37 -1.89 -1.59
C LEU A 182 5.67 -1.75 -0.23
N PHE A 183 6.06 -2.58 0.73
CA PHE A 183 5.68 -2.48 2.14
C PHE A 183 6.86 -2.02 2.98
N LEU A 184 6.61 -1.52 4.18
CA LEU A 184 7.68 -1.31 5.15
C LEU A 184 8.41 -2.64 5.38
N GLY A 185 9.71 -2.66 5.03
CA GLY A 185 10.59 -3.84 5.15
C GLY A 185 10.21 -5.03 4.27
N GLY A 186 9.38 -4.85 3.23
CA GLY A 186 8.93 -5.96 2.39
C GLY A 186 8.34 -5.55 1.05
N CYS A 187 7.80 -6.53 0.32
CA CYS A 187 7.07 -6.32 -0.92
C CYS A 187 5.89 -7.30 -1.04
N GLY A 188 4.97 -7.02 -1.96
CA GLY A 188 3.84 -7.89 -2.27
C GLY A 188 4.26 -9.23 -2.89
N ARG A 189 3.35 -10.20 -2.85
CA ARG A 189 3.51 -11.47 -3.56
C ARG A 189 3.43 -11.25 -5.07
N PHE A 190 4.14 -12.09 -5.83
CA PHE A 190 4.13 -12.04 -7.29
C PHE A 190 2.96 -12.89 -7.84
N PHE A 191 1.72 -12.42 -7.61
CA PHE A 191 0.56 -13.20 -8.03
C PHE A 191 0.38 -13.22 -9.54
N GLU A 192 0.67 -12.12 -10.21
CA GLU A 192 0.45 -11.96 -11.66
C GLU A 192 1.73 -11.57 -12.41
N GLY A 193 2.90 -11.67 -11.75
CA GLY A 193 4.17 -11.23 -12.35
C GLY A 193 5.38 -12.04 -11.93
N THR A 194 6.55 -11.49 -12.24
CA THR A 194 7.86 -12.13 -12.09
C THR A 194 8.80 -11.31 -11.20
N ALA A 195 9.93 -11.92 -10.80
CA ALA A 195 10.98 -11.25 -10.04
C ALA A 195 11.60 -10.08 -10.80
N ASP A 196 11.73 -10.19 -12.14
CA ASP A 196 12.22 -9.10 -13.01
C ASP A 196 11.30 -7.88 -12.93
N GLN A 197 9.98 -8.11 -12.95
CA GLN A 197 8.99 -7.03 -12.83
C GLN A 197 9.05 -6.38 -11.45
N MET A 198 9.18 -7.15 -10.36
CA MET A 198 9.34 -6.57 -9.02
C MET A 198 10.68 -5.85 -8.87
N TYR A 199 11.76 -6.38 -9.44
CA TYR A 199 13.06 -5.70 -9.50
C TYR A 199 12.93 -4.35 -10.21
N SER A 200 12.29 -4.33 -11.38
CA SER A 200 12.05 -3.07 -12.09
C SER A 200 11.20 -2.10 -11.27
N ALA A 201 10.14 -2.59 -10.59
CA ALA A 201 9.30 -1.75 -9.74
C ALA A 201 10.08 -1.15 -8.56
N LEU A 202 10.81 -1.98 -7.81
CA LEU A 202 11.47 -1.55 -6.57
C LEU A 202 12.80 -0.85 -6.82
N ILE A 203 13.66 -1.41 -7.71
CA ILE A 203 15.05 -0.96 -7.88
C ILE A 203 15.18 0.07 -8.99
N GLU A 204 14.48 -0.11 -10.11
CA GLU A 204 14.64 0.81 -11.24
C GLU A 204 13.71 2.02 -11.17
N LYS A 205 12.56 1.91 -10.45
CA LYS A 205 11.57 2.99 -10.34
C LYS A 205 11.51 3.57 -8.94
N LEU A 206 11.00 2.83 -7.94
CA LEU A 206 10.73 3.38 -6.61
C LEU A 206 12.00 3.81 -5.89
N SER A 207 13.11 3.04 -5.98
CA SER A 207 14.39 3.42 -5.36
C SER A 207 15.02 4.67 -5.98
N LYS A 208 14.56 5.11 -7.15
CA LYS A 208 15.04 6.34 -7.83
C LYS A 208 14.30 7.59 -7.38
N LEU A 209 13.22 7.45 -6.62
CA LEU A 209 12.58 8.59 -5.97
C LEU A 209 13.55 9.20 -4.95
N PRO A 210 13.42 10.50 -4.66
CA PRO A 210 14.22 11.15 -3.62
C PRO A 210 14.16 10.39 -2.29
N ASP A 211 15.27 10.33 -1.59
CA ASP A 211 15.43 9.54 -0.36
C ASP A 211 14.48 9.97 0.77
N ASP A 212 14.11 11.25 0.81
CA ASP A 212 13.16 11.84 1.75
C ASP A 212 11.68 11.59 1.40
N THR A 213 11.38 10.88 0.30
CA THR A 213 10.02 10.54 -0.09
C THR A 213 9.39 9.61 0.95
N GLN A 214 8.28 10.03 1.54
CA GLN A 214 7.51 9.23 2.49
C GLN A 214 6.75 8.11 1.76
N VAL A 215 6.81 6.89 2.30
CA VAL A 215 6.21 5.68 1.72
C VAL A 215 4.97 5.26 2.52
N PHE A 216 3.82 5.26 1.86
CA PHE A 216 2.52 4.84 2.41
C PHE A 216 2.07 3.55 1.70
N CYS A 217 2.20 2.42 2.37
CA CYS A 217 1.88 1.10 1.81
C CYS A 217 0.46 0.62 2.12
N GLY A 218 0.01 -0.46 1.47
CA GLY A 218 -1.36 -0.97 1.58
C GLY A 218 -1.71 -1.62 2.91
N HIS A 219 -0.73 -2.18 3.63
CA HIS A 219 -0.98 -3.03 4.80
C HIS A 219 -0.01 -2.82 5.97
N GLU A 220 -0.49 -3.12 7.19
CA GLU A 220 0.30 -3.19 8.41
C GLU A 220 0.99 -4.56 8.55
N TYR A 221 2.01 -4.80 7.74
CA TYR A 221 2.80 -6.04 7.75
C TYR A 221 4.20 -5.86 8.36
N SER A 222 4.50 -4.70 8.94
CA SER A 222 5.85 -4.24 9.28
C SER A 222 6.61 -5.21 10.19
N LEU A 223 6.03 -5.65 11.30
CA LEU A 223 6.71 -6.59 12.20
C LEU A 223 7.03 -7.92 11.53
N GLY A 224 6.09 -8.48 10.73
CA GLY A 224 6.32 -9.72 10.01
C GLY A 224 7.37 -9.57 8.90
N ASN A 225 7.38 -8.41 8.22
CA ASN A 225 8.38 -8.10 7.20
C ASN A 225 9.77 -7.93 7.80
N LEU A 226 9.89 -7.15 8.88
CA LEU A 226 11.16 -6.90 9.57
C LEU A 226 11.71 -8.16 10.22
N LYS A 227 10.86 -9.04 10.79
CA LYS A 227 11.26 -10.36 11.26
C LYS A 227 11.90 -11.18 10.14
N TYR A 228 11.31 -11.13 8.94
CA TYR A 228 11.91 -11.76 7.77
C TYR A 228 13.19 -11.07 7.32
N GLY A 229 13.22 -9.73 7.31
CA GLY A 229 14.43 -8.96 7.01
C GLY A 229 15.60 -9.35 7.91
N ASN A 230 15.36 -9.46 9.22
CA ASN A 230 16.36 -9.93 10.19
C ASN A 230 16.81 -11.38 9.96
N HIS A 231 15.94 -12.25 9.44
CA HIS A 231 16.33 -13.59 9.04
C HIS A 231 17.28 -13.57 7.83
N VAL A 232 17.09 -12.64 6.89
CA VAL A 232 17.94 -12.48 5.70
C VAL A 232 19.29 -11.81 6.05
N GLU A 233 19.27 -10.79 6.89
CA GLU A 233 20.42 -9.98 7.32
C GLU A 233 20.45 -9.84 8.84
N PRO A 234 20.85 -10.87 9.59
CA PRO A 234 20.76 -10.89 11.08
C PRO A 234 21.65 -9.85 11.77
N ASP A 235 22.71 -9.39 11.11
CA ASP A 235 23.67 -8.40 11.63
C ASP A 235 23.30 -6.96 11.24
N ASN A 236 22.20 -6.74 10.53
CA ASN A 236 21.77 -5.41 10.10
C ASN A 236 21.12 -4.65 11.27
N GLN A 237 21.87 -3.68 11.81
CA GLN A 237 21.46 -2.90 12.99
C GLN A 237 20.26 -1.99 12.70
N ASP A 238 20.08 -1.52 11.47
CA ASP A 238 18.93 -0.70 11.09
C ASP A 238 17.63 -1.51 11.13
N ILE A 239 17.66 -2.80 10.72
CA ILE A 239 16.53 -3.72 10.84
C ILE A 239 16.19 -3.95 12.32
N LEU A 240 17.18 -4.21 13.17
CA LEU A 240 16.98 -4.44 14.60
C LEU A 240 16.36 -3.21 15.27
N ALA A 241 16.88 -2.03 15.00
CA ALA A 241 16.33 -0.77 15.51
C ALA A 241 14.89 -0.55 15.04
N LYS A 242 14.60 -0.85 13.76
CA LYS A 242 13.24 -0.70 13.20
C LYS A 242 12.25 -1.70 13.78
N ILE A 243 12.69 -2.91 14.13
CA ILE A 243 11.85 -3.89 14.85
C ILE A 243 11.38 -3.32 16.19
N GLU A 244 12.30 -2.79 17.00
CA GLU A 244 11.96 -2.24 18.33
C GLU A 244 11.06 -1.00 18.21
N TRP A 245 11.33 -0.11 17.27
CA TRP A 245 10.44 1.01 16.96
C TRP A 245 9.03 0.53 16.54
N SER A 246 8.95 -0.48 15.66
CA SER A 246 7.67 -1.02 15.20
C SER A 246 6.88 -1.69 16.32
N LYS A 247 7.56 -2.43 17.23
CA LYS A 247 6.91 -3.00 18.41
C LYS A 247 6.28 -1.91 19.27
N THR A 248 7.04 -0.85 19.58
CA THR A 248 6.55 0.29 20.38
C THR A 248 5.31 0.91 19.76
N LYS A 249 5.31 1.13 18.44
CA LYS A 249 4.15 1.63 17.69
C LYS A 249 2.95 0.70 17.78
N ARG A 250 3.17 -0.60 17.54
CA ARG A 250 2.09 -1.60 17.55
C ARG A 250 1.50 -1.84 18.95
N ASP A 251 2.31 -1.78 19.99
CA ASP A 251 1.87 -1.87 21.40
C ASP A 251 0.97 -0.67 21.79
N ALA A 252 1.23 0.50 21.21
CA ALA A 252 0.41 1.70 21.34
C ALA A 252 -0.81 1.72 20.40
N ASN A 253 -1.05 0.67 19.57
CA ASN A 253 -2.03 0.64 18.48
C ASN A 253 -1.83 1.79 17.46
N GLU A 254 -0.61 2.26 17.27
CA GLU A 254 -0.26 3.26 16.26
C GLU A 254 0.18 2.59 14.97
N PRO A 255 -0.11 3.21 13.80
CA PRO A 255 0.39 2.72 12.51
C PRO A 255 1.92 2.83 12.44
N THR A 256 2.54 1.92 11.67
CA THR A 256 3.99 1.97 11.41
C THR A 256 4.34 2.74 10.12
N VAL A 257 3.34 3.20 9.39
CA VAL A 257 3.52 4.06 8.20
C VAL A 257 3.47 5.55 8.60
N PRO A 258 4.17 6.42 7.84
CA PRO A 258 5.05 6.14 6.72
C PRO A 258 6.45 5.69 7.12
N SER A 259 7.13 4.99 6.21
CA SER A 259 8.59 4.92 6.14
C SER A 259 9.12 5.94 5.13
N THR A 260 10.39 5.86 4.72
CA THR A 260 10.96 6.66 3.64
C THR A 260 11.72 5.79 2.65
N ILE A 261 11.95 6.27 1.43
CA ILE A 261 12.77 5.57 0.44
C ILE A 261 14.17 5.30 0.98
N ALA A 262 14.79 6.26 1.71
CA ALA A 262 16.07 6.06 2.37
C ALA A 262 16.02 4.90 3.37
N GLU A 263 14.99 4.88 4.21
CA GLU A 263 14.83 3.85 5.24
C GLU A 263 14.62 2.46 4.60
N GLU A 264 13.77 2.34 3.58
CA GLU A 264 13.55 1.09 2.87
C GLU A 264 14.84 0.54 2.22
N LYS A 265 15.72 1.40 1.71
CA LYS A 265 17.05 1.01 1.20
C LYS A 265 17.97 0.43 2.29
N LEU A 266 17.75 0.76 3.57
CA LEU A 266 18.55 0.26 4.69
C LEU A 266 18.02 -1.05 5.27
N ILE A 267 16.68 -1.22 5.29
CA ILE A 267 16.02 -2.29 6.06
C ILE A 267 15.30 -3.34 5.22
N ASN A 268 14.96 -3.05 3.96
CA ASN A 268 14.09 -3.90 3.15
C ASN A 268 14.92 -4.85 2.28
N PRO A 269 14.92 -6.17 2.51
CA PRO A 269 15.73 -7.10 1.73
C PRO A 269 15.40 -7.09 0.23
N PHE A 270 14.15 -6.77 -0.15
CA PHE A 270 13.74 -6.67 -1.54
C PHE A 270 14.25 -5.39 -2.24
N MET A 271 14.52 -4.33 -1.49
CA MET A 271 15.20 -3.12 -1.99
C MET A 271 16.74 -3.25 -1.93
N ARG A 272 17.24 -4.30 -1.28
CA ARG A 272 18.66 -4.59 -1.05
C ARG A 272 19.19 -5.80 -1.84
N VAL A 273 18.47 -6.27 -2.85
CA VAL A 273 18.88 -7.42 -3.67
C VAL A 273 20.20 -7.22 -4.41
N ASN A 274 20.71 -5.99 -4.51
CA ASN A 274 22.03 -5.65 -5.03
C ASN A 274 23.13 -5.68 -3.94
N CYS A 275 22.76 -5.81 -2.66
CA CYS A 275 23.72 -5.92 -1.56
C CYS A 275 24.27 -7.34 -1.46
N GLU A 276 25.57 -7.45 -1.28
CA GLU A 276 26.28 -8.73 -1.21
C GLU A 276 25.76 -9.63 -0.06
N SER A 277 25.36 -9.06 1.08
CA SER A 277 24.78 -9.77 2.22
C SER A 277 23.51 -10.54 1.82
N VAL A 278 22.58 -9.87 1.13
CA VAL A 278 21.31 -10.48 0.67
C VAL A 278 21.58 -11.51 -0.43
N GLN A 279 22.52 -11.23 -1.34
CA GLN A 279 22.92 -12.16 -2.40
C GLN A 279 23.60 -13.43 -1.84
N LYS A 280 24.43 -13.29 -0.81
CA LYS A 280 25.03 -14.42 -0.09
C LYS A 280 23.98 -15.30 0.58
N PHE A 281 22.99 -14.70 1.25
CA PHE A 281 21.85 -15.43 1.82
C PHE A 281 21.10 -16.26 0.75
N ALA A 282 20.95 -15.70 -0.44
CA ALA A 282 20.28 -16.36 -1.57
C ALA A 282 21.18 -17.37 -2.35
N ASN A 283 22.47 -17.46 -2.06
CA ASN A 283 23.48 -18.15 -2.88
C ASN A 283 23.48 -17.68 -4.35
N ALA A 284 23.27 -16.39 -4.58
CA ALA A 284 23.11 -15.78 -5.90
C ALA A 284 23.96 -14.49 -6.06
N VAL A 285 25.23 -14.53 -5.63
CA VAL A 285 26.16 -13.38 -5.70
C VAL A 285 26.33 -12.93 -7.14
N GLY A 286 26.13 -11.63 -7.40
CA GLY A 286 26.15 -11.04 -8.74
C GLY A 286 24.84 -11.21 -9.54
N HIS A 287 23.80 -11.87 -8.98
CA HIS A 287 22.56 -12.18 -9.67
C HIS A 287 21.32 -11.64 -8.90
N PRO A 288 21.04 -10.32 -8.98
CA PRO A 288 20.01 -9.70 -8.17
C PRO A 288 18.58 -10.20 -8.47
N ILE A 289 18.27 -10.60 -9.70
CA ILE A 289 16.97 -11.16 -10.07
C ILE A 289 16.77 -12.55 -9.45
N GLU A 290 17.81 -13.39 -9.49
CA GLU A 290 17.79 -14.69 -8.83
C GLU A 290 17.68 -14.53 -7.31
N THR A 291 18.37 -13.54 -6.74
CA THR A 291 18.26 -13.12 -5.33
C THR A 291 16.81 -12.76 -5.00
N MET A 292 16.18 -11.87 -5.79
CA MET A 292 14.78 -11.48 -5.63
C MET A 292 13.84 -12.69 -5.65
N THR A 293 14.03 -13.59 -6.62
CA THR A 293 13.25 -14.82 -6.76
C THR A 293 13.37 -15.71 -5.52
N TYR A 294 14.61 -15.92 -5.06
CA TYR A 294 14.89 -16.78 -3.92
C TYR A 294 14.26 -16.23 -2.63
N ILE A 295 14.53 -14.97 -2.28
CA ILE A 295 14.05 -14.38 -1.03
C ILE A 295 12.51 -14.25 -1.02
N ARG A 296 11.84 -14.03 -2.19
CA ARG A 296 10.38 -14.01 -2.23
C ARG A 296 9.81 -15.41 -1.95
N ARG A 297 10.36 -16.44 -2.56
CA ARG A 297 9.95 -17.84 -2.34
C ARG A 297 10.13 -18.26 -0.88
N ILE A 298 11.23 -17.90 -0.24
CA ILE A 298 11.45 -18.20 1.18
C ILE A 298 10.44 -17.46 2.05
N LYS A 299 10.21 -16.15 1.77
CA LYS A 299 9.23 -15.36 2.53
C LYS A 299 7.80 -15.93 2.43
N ASP A 300 7.40 -16.51 1.31
CA ASP A 300 6.06 -17.09 1.14
C ASP A 300 5.78 -18.24 2.12
N ASN A 301 6.83 -18.92 2.59
CA ASN A 301 6.78 -20.02 3.53
C ASN A 301 7.31 -19.66 4.94
N PHE A 302 7.77 -18.43 5.14
CA PHE A 302 8.31 -17.95 6.41
C PHE A 302 7.19 -17.69 7.43
N LYS A 303 7.36 -18.20 8.67
CA LYS A 303 6.39 -18.11 9.78
C LYS A 303 6.85 -17.17 10.89
#